data_92273f0240d9f0b6a622950c17bee2bc
#
_entry.id   92273f0240d9f0b6a622950c17bee2bc
#
_cell.length_a   1.000
_cell.length_b   1.000
_cell.length_c   1.000
_cell.angle_alpha   90.00
_cell.angle_beta   90.00
_cell.angle_gamma   90.00
#
_symmetry.space_group_name_H-M   'P 1'
#
loop_
_entity.id
_entity.type
_entity.pdbx_description
1 polymer ?
#
loop_
_entity_poly.entity_id
_entity_poly.type
_entity_poly.pdbx_seq_one_letter_code
_entity_poly.pdbx_strand_id
1 'polypeptide(L)'
;MGKLSVAVMLTLAAMSLSSCSIFGFEETSVPVIASHSGEDTIDESNSRFYELSKPEKEESKPFSHDELSSGEFSLGENELSEEASVEEVSEPLERYSYKKFMVNGFSEGEISDIVSELTDIVDSADAHISIYYEDIATGNSFSYDGARTYKAGGVTMAPYVKYLTANGENSEETLTLKAYQKQKGSGILKNAAAGTEYTVAQLIDYVLRYSDNTAYKMLYDRFGFDGFNGYCEKLGVSLRMSAADVWGDLCADDAGKLIRDIYDFSSQNNSAAILTDAMVNTSYTYLISSGIGGIASAHKSGYMSGRYKALHDAGIVYAKEPYIVIIMTDFDPLGGDGKNFFTRISSKIKSFAVSR
;
A
#
# COMPACT_ATOMS: atom_id res chain seq x y z
N MET A 1 19.82 -77.89 -31.18
CA MET A 1 20.71 -77.68 -32.31
C MET A 1 20.08 -76.54 -33.10
N GLY A 2 20.70 -75.45 -33.34
CA GLY A 2 20.15 -74.31 -34.07
C GLY A 2 20.32 -72.99 -33.32
N LYS A 3 21.46 -72.37 -33.48
CA LYS A 3 21.75 -71.02 -32.97
C LYS A 3 21.00 -70.01 -33.82
N LEU A 4 20.23 -69.12 -33.18
CA LEU A 4 19.69 -67.96 -33.83
C LEU A 4 20.30 -66.72 -33.16
N SER A 5 21.15 -66.03 -33.95
CA SER A 5 21.70 -64.73 -33.55
C SER A 5 20.63 -63.67 -33.77
N VAL A 6 20.35 -62.88 -32.76
CA VAL A 6 19.52 -61.69 -32.86
C VAL A 6 20.44 -60.48 -32.81
N ALA A 7 20.53 -59.80 -33.94
CA ALA A 7 21.20 -58.53 -34.05
C ALA A 7 20.30 -57.44 -33.41
N VAL A 8 20.81 -56.74 -32.40
CA VAL A 8 20.17 -55.60 -31.81
C VAL A 8 20.59 -54.35 -32.61
N MET A 9 19.67 -53.83 -33.39
CA MET A 9 19.81 -52.52 -34.06
C MET A 9 19.52 -51.42 -33.02
N LEU A 10 20.55 -50.68 -32.61
CA LEU A 10 20.40 -49.42 -31.87
C LEU A 10 19.98 -48.34 -32.89
N THR A 11 18.72 -47.92 -32.85
CA THR A 11 18.29 -46.69 -33.43
C THR A 11 18.41 -45.57 -32.40
N LEU A 12 19.40 -44.69 -32.53
CA LEU A 12 19.43 -43.39 -31.83
C LEU A 12 18.27 -42.54 -32.37
N ALA A 13 17.24 -42.40 -31.55
CA ALA A 13 16.28 -41.31 -31.73
C ALA A 13 16.84 -40.09 -31.08
N ALA A 14 17.30 -39.14 -31.89
CA ALA A 14 17.58 -37.78 -31.42
C ALA A 14 16.23 -37.11 -31.08
N MET A 15 15.89 -37.09 -29.80
CA MET A 15 14.81 -36.21 -29.33
C MET A 15 15.38 -34.80 -29.28
N SER A 16 15.04 -33.99 -30.26
CA SER A 16 15.13 -32.56 -30.19
C SER A 16 14.26 -32.07 -29.05
N LEU A 17 14.89 -31.52 -28.00
CA LEU A 17 14.23 -30.75 -26.97
C LEU A 17 13.67 -29.47 -27.62
N SER A 18 12.43 -29.54 -28.11
CA SER A 18 11.62 -28.37 -28.33
C SER A 18 11.35 -27.73 -26.93
N SER A 19 12.11 -26.71 -26.61
CA SER A 19 11.81 -25.80 -25.52
C SER A 19 10.45 -25.17 -25.80
N CYS A 20 9.45 -25.61 -25.05
CA CYS A 20 8.16 -24.94 -25.02
C CYS A 20 8.33 -23.57 -24.33
N SER A 21 8.60 -22.56 -25.13
CA SER A 21 8.50 -21.17 -24.73
C SER A 21 7.01 -20.81 -24.74
N ILE A 22 6.32 -21.15 -23.67
CA ILE A 22 5.00 -20.64 -23.35
C ILE A 22 5.23 -19.65 -22.22
N PHE A 23 5.19 -18.41 -22.56
CA PHE A 23 4.80 -17.17 -21.94
C PHE A 23 5.65 -16.05 -22.53
N GLY A 24 5.18 -15.56 -23.67
CA GLY A 24 5.57 -14.26 -24.16
C GLY A 24 5.08 -13.20 -23.19
N PHE A 25 5.91 -12.83 -22.23
CA PHE A 25 5.89 -11.47 -21.75
C PHE A 25 6.54 -10.65 -22.85
N GLU A 26 5.74 -9.94 -23.63
CA GLU A 26 6.25 -8.79 -24.34
C GLU A 26 6.91 -7.89 -23.30
N GLU A 27 8.22 -7.76 -23.39
CA GLU A 27 8.93 -6.64 -22.80
C GLU A 27 8.36 -5.38 -23.46
N THR A 28 7.34 -4.81 -22.84
CA THR A 28 7.04 -3.42 -23.12
C THR A 28 8.25 -2.64 -22.60
N SER A 29 9.15 -2.33 -23.52
CA SER A 29 10.19 -1.34 -23.35
C SER A 29 9.53 -0.12 -22.70
N VAL A 30 10.01 0.26 -21.52
CA VAL A 30 9.68 1.51 -20.88
C VAL A 30 9.93 2.62 -21.91
N PRO A 31 8.91 3.37 -22.35
CA PRO A 31 9.16 4.48 -23.25
C PRO A 31 10.02 5.50 -22.53
N VAL A 32 11.21 5.73 -23.05
CA VAL A 32 11.97 6.95 -22.76
C VAL A 32 11.05 8.09 -23.18
N ILE A 33 10.56 8.86 -22.21
CA ILE A 33 9.71 10.02 -22.47
C ILE A 33 10.57 11.04 -23.22
N ALA A 34 10.47 11.03 -24.54
CA ALA A 34 10.88 12.14 -25.35
C ALA A 34 9.90 13.29 -25.09
N SER A 35 10.44 14.43 -24.71
CA SER A 35 9.71 15.69 -24.54
C SER A 35 8.86 15.98 -25.79
N HIS A 36 7.55 15.81 -25.66
CA HIS A 36 6.60 16.34 -26.63
C HIS A 36 5.95 17.59 -26.01
N SER A 37 6.22 18.72 -26.65
CA SER A 37 5.44 19.95 -26.50
C SER A 37 4.09 19.74 -27.18
N GLY A 38 3.08 19.40 -26.40
CA GLY A 38 1.68 19.38 -26.78
C GLY A 38 0.90 20.02 -25.64
N GLU A 39 0.21 21.13 -25.94
CA GLU A 39 -0.71 21.79 -25.04
C GLU A 39 -1.93 20.89 -24.83
N ASP A 40 -1.92 20.08 -23.76
CA ASP A 40 -3.11 19.42 -23.25
C ASP A 40 -3.67 20.26 -22.11
N THR A 41 -4.92 20.71 -22.28
CA THR A 41 -5.68 21.48 -21.30
C THR A 41 -5.86 20.64 -20.02
N ILE A 42 -5.14 21.02 -18.97
CA ILE A 42 -5.26 20.45 -17.63
C ILE A 42 -6.57 20.95 -17.03
N ASP A 43 -7.44 20.03 -16.61
CA ASP A 43 -8.66 20.35 -15.88
C ASP A 43 -8.29 21.06 -14.55
N GLU A 44 -8.82 22.27 -14.34
CA GLU A 44 -8.51 23.13 -13.20
C GLU A 44 -8.84 22.51 -11.82
N SER A 45 -9.65 21.44 -11.77
CA SER A 45 -9.97 20.75 -10.52
C SER A 45 -8.80 19.97 -9.93
N ASN A 46 -7.87 19.49 -10.77
CA ASN A 46 -6.68 18.76 -10.35
C ASN A 46 -5.50 19.68 -9.97
N SER A 47 -5.49 20.93 -10.44
CA SER A 47 -4.40 21.86 -10.17
C SER A 47 -4.36 22.34 -8.71
N ARG A 48 -5.51 22.38 -8.04
CA ARG A 48 -5.62 22.87 -6.66
C ARG A 48 -4.96 21.96 -5.60
N PHE A 49 -4.93 20.65 -5.83
CA PHE A 49 -4.23 19.70 -4.96
C PHE A 49 -2.71 19.73 -5.16
N TYR A 50 -2.25 19.98 -6.38
CA TYR A 50 -0.84 20.15 -6.69
C TYR A 50 -0.23 21.42 -6.12
N GLU A 51 -1.01 22.49 -5.98
CA GLU A 51 -0.52 23.75 -5.38
C GLU A 51 -0.43 23.70 -3.85
N LEU A 52 -1.28 22.90 -3.19
CA LEU A 52 -1.21 22.71 -1.74
C LEU A 52 -0.02 21.81 -1.29
N SER A 53 0.62 21.13 -2.21
CA SER A 53 1.78 20.24 -1.95
C SER A 53 3.13 20.83 -2.36
N LYS A 54 3.19 22.06 -2.89
CA LYS A 54 4.47 22.70 -3.17
C LYS A 54 4.95 23.45 -1.94
N PRO A 55 6.15 23.14 -1.41
CA PRO A 55 6.72 23.95 -0.33
C PRO A 55 7.01 25.36 -0.85
N GLU A 56 6.52 26.38 -0.15
CA GLU A 56 6.99 27.75 -0.34
C GLU A 56 8.51 27.76 -0.08
N LYS A 57 9.26 28.32 -1.05
CA LYS A 57 10.69 28.52 -0.88
C LYS A 57 10.91 29.64 0.11
N GLU A 58 11.06 29.32 1.39
CA GLU A 58 11.71 30.21 2.34
C GLU A 58 13.23 30.20 2.12
N GLU A 59 13.78 31.36 1.81
CA GLU A 59 15.22 31.57 1.74
C GLU A 59 15.82 31.39 3.16
N SER A 60 16.58 30.33 3.35
CA SER A 60 17.33 30.07 4.59
C SER A 60 18.43 31.12 4.77
N LYS A 61 18.30 31.99 5.73
CA LYS A 61 19.42 32.76 6.27
C LYS A 61 20.29 31.87 7.16
N PRO A 62 21.61 32.02 7.10
CA PRO A 62 22.51 31.20 7.91
C PRO A 62 22.42 31.61 9.40
N PHE A 63 22.30 30.62 10.26
CA PHE A 63 22.31 30.77 11.72
C PHE A 63 23.75 30.94 12.18
N SER A 64 24.08 32.06 12.83
CA SER A 64 25.36 32.28 13.47
C SER A 64 25.29 31.83 14.92
N HIS A 65 26.22 30.96 15.30
CA HIS A 65 26.54 30.67 16.70
C HIS A 65 27.20 31.92 17.31
N ASP A 66 26.57 32.48 18.34
CA ASP A 66 27.22 33.00 19.53
C ASP A 66 26.16 33.59 20.50
N GLU A 67 26.28 33.20 21.71
CA GLU A 67 25.88 33.81 23.00
C GLU A 67 25.14 32.84 23.94
N LEU A 68 25.96 32.12 24.70
CA LEU A 68 25.60 31.61 26.02
C LEU A 68 25.86 32.69 27.04
N SER A 69 24.83 33.25 27.65
CA SER A 69 24.98 34.04 28.85
C SER A 69 23.97 33.58 29.91
N SER A 70 24.52 33.31 31.07
CA SER A 70 23.90 32.85 32.32
C SER A 70 22.83 33.82 32.83
N GLY A 71 21.61 33.28 33.07
CA GLY A 71 20.55 33.98 33.80
C GLY A 71 19.96 33.10 34.89
N GLU A 72 20.08 33.55 36.15
CA GLU A 72 19.56 32.93 37.35
C GLU A 72 18.04 32.76 37.29
N PHE A 73 17.56 31.59 37.70
CA PHE A 73 16.14 31.24 37.74
C PHE A 73 15.55 31.58 39.11
N SER A 74 14.73 32.61 39.16
CA SER A 74 13.92 32.96 40.32
C SER A 74 12.57 32.23 40.24
N LEU A 75 12.26 31.42 41.25
CA LEU A 75 10.96 30.78 41.43
C LEU A 75 9.91 31.83 41.85
N GLY A 76 9.00 32.14 40.96
CA GLY A 76 7.77 32.85 41.27
C GLY A 76 6.61 31.86 41.32
N GLU A 77 5.98 31.74 42.49
CA GLU A 77 4.72 31.03 42.67
C GLU A 77 3.62 31.79 41.88
N ASN A 78 3.05 31.19 40.88
CA ASN A 78 1.80 31.63 40.25
C ASN A 78 0.74 30.55 40.40
N GLU A 79 -0.34 30.96 41.07
CA GLU A 79 -1.57 30.18 41.23
C GLU A 79 -2.09 29.71 39.85
N LEU A 80 -2.23 28.39 39.71
CA LEU A 80 -2.88 27.74 38.58
C LEU A 80 -4.39 27.93 38.69
N SER A 81 -4.95 28.78 37.86
CA SER A 81 -6.38 28.71 37.53
C SER A 81 -6.57 27.55 36.55
N GLU A 82 -7.12 26.44 37.02
CA GLU A 82 -7.62 25.34 36.22
C GLU A 82 -8.84 25.81 35.39
N GLU A 83 -8.63 26.32 34.20
CA GLU A 83 -9.65 26.21 33.17
C GLU A 83 -9.47 24.85 32.46
N ALA A 84 -10.21 23.85 32.98
CA ALA A 84 -10.38 22.58 32.31
C ALA A 84 -11.09 22.83 30.99
N SER A 85 -10.33 22.78 29.88
CA SER A 85 -10.89 22.58 28.57
C SER A 85 -11.57 21.19 28.56
N VAL A 86 -12.90 21.19 28.59
CA VAL A 86 -13.70 19.98 28.39
C VAL A 86 -13.41 19.54 26.96
N GLU A 87 -12.54 18.53 26.78
CA GLU A 87 -12.47 17.79 25.54
C GLU A 87 -13.88 17.23 25.29
N GLU A 88 -14.50 17.67 24.22
CA GLU A 88 -15.76 17.14 23.73
C GLU A 88 -15.52 15.68 23.36
N VAL A 89 -15.77 14.77 24.32
CA VAL A 89 -15.71 13.33 24.08
C VAL A 89 -16.81 13.01 23.09
N SER A 90 -16.47 12.90 21.82
CA SER A 90 -17.38 12.43 20.80
C SER A 90 -17.92 11.06 21.22
N GLU A 91 -19.25 10.90 21.23
CA GLU A 91 -19.86 9.60 21.50
C GLU A 91 -19.27 8.55 20.53
N PRO A 92 -18.98 7.34 21.02
CA PRO A 92 -18.49 6.28 20.17
C PRO A 92 -19.52 5.99 19.07
N LEU A 93 -19.07 5.86 17.82
CA LEU A 93 -19.93 5.55 16.69
C LEU A 93 -20.68 4.24 16.93
N GLU A 94 -21.99 4.23 16.64
CA GLU A 94 -22.81 3.03 16.77
C GLU A 94 -22.31 1.95 15.79
N ARG A 95 -22.04 0.75 16.31
CA ARG A 95 -21.58 -0.40 15.53
C ARG A 95 -22.63 -1.51 15.53
N TYR A 96 -23.01 -1.96 14.34
CA TYR A 96 -24.00 -3.02 14.17
C TYR A 96 -23.71 -3.89 12.94
N SER A 97 -24.37 -5.07 12.86
CA SER A 97 -24.31 -5.95 11.70
C SER A 97 -25.52 -5.74 10.81
N TYR A 98 -25.29 -5.47 9.52
CA TYR A 98 -26.34 -5.35 8.51
C TYR A 98 -26.08 -6.30 7.35
N LYS A 99 -26.94 -7.31 7.18
CA LYS A 99 -26.70 -8.44 6.28
C LYS A 99 -25.35 -9.11 6.61
N LYS A 100 -24.39 -9.16 5.66
CA LYS A 100 -23.05 -9.72 5.86
C LYS A 100 -21.99 -8.65 6.21
N PHE A 101 -22.43 -7.42 6.45
CA PHE A 101 -21.52 -6.29 6.71
C PHE A 101 -21.53 -5.92 8.19
N MET A 102 -20.37 -5.57 8.71
CA MET A 102 -20.23 -4.80 9.93
C MET A 102 -20.25 -3.32 9.58
N VAL A 103 -21.07 -2.56 10.26
CA VAL A 103 -21.31 -1.13 9.99
C VAL A 103 -21.01 -0.32 11.23
N ASN A 104 -20.42 0.83 11.05
CA ASN A 104 -20.04 1.73 12.11
C ASN A 104 -20.40 3.17 11.70
N GLY A 105 -21.26 3.84 12.44
CA GLY A 105 -21.66 5.23 12.27
C GLY A 105 -22.66 5.53 11.16
N PHE A 106 -22.85 4.67 10.19
CA PHE A 106 -23.90 4.81 9.16
C PHE A 106 -25.23 4.25 9.64
N SER A 107 -26.33 4.86 9.24
CA SER A 107 -27.67 4.26 9.35
C SER A 107 -27.92 3.23 8.25
N GLU A 108 -28.87 2.30 8.46
CA GLU A 108 -29.27 1.32 7.44
C GLU A 108 -29.74 2.00 6.14
N GLY A 109 -30.47 3.12 6.23
CA GLY A 109 -30.94 3.86 5.07
C GLY A 109 -29.82 4.43 4.21
N GLU A 110 -28.70 4.80 4.82
CA GLU A 110 -27.54 5.35 4.11
C GLU A 110 -26.75 4.28 3.35
N ILE A 111 -26.76 3.03 3.82
CA ILE A 111 -25.92 1.96 3.27
C ILE A 111 -26.69 0.86 2.53
N SER A 112 -28.03 0.85 2.57
CA SER A 112 -28.84 -0.26 2.02
C SER A 112 -28.52 -0.56 0.56
N ASP A 113 -28.35 0.47 -0.26
CA ASP A 113 -28.12 0.33 -1.70
C ASP A 113 -26.69 -0.18 -1.97
N ILE A 114 -25.68 0.44 -1.37
CA ILE A 114 -24.29 0.00 -1.57
C ILE A 114 -24.06 -1.41 -1.04
N VAL A 115 -24.63 -1.78 0.11
CA VAL A 115 -24.55 -3.14 0.66
C VAL A 115 -25.18 -4.15 -0.28
N SER A 116 -26.35 -3.82 -0.89
CA SER A 116 -26.99 -4.70 -1.87
C SER A 116 -26.11 -4.88 -3.12
N GLU A 117 -25.62 -3.79 -3.69
CA GLU A 117 -24.76 -3.81 -4.88
C GLU A 117 -23.46 -4.57 -4.64
N LEU A 118 -22.79 -4.36 -3.50
CA LEU A 118 -21.58 -5.09 -3.16
C LEU A 118 -21.85 -6.58 -2.90
N THR A 119 -22.98 -6.92 -2.27
CA THR A 119 -23.37 -8.32 -2.05
C THR A 119 -23.53 -9.05 -3.38
N ASP A 120 -24.22 -8.46 -4.36
CA ASP A 120 -24.42 -9.06 -5.69
C ASP A 120 -23.07 -9.32 -6.40
N ILE A 121 -22.11 -8.40 -6.24
CA ILE A 121 -20.78 -8.56 -6.84
C ILE A 121 -19.99 -9.67 -6.13
N VAL A 122 -19.98 -9.68 -4.80
CA VAL A 122 -19.24 -10.65 -4.01
C VAL A 122 -19.79 -12.06 -4.18
N ASP A 123 -21.12 -12.22 -4.14
CA ASP A 123 -21.79 -13.53 -4.29
C ASP A 123 -21.61 -14.10 -5.72
N SER A 124 -21.23 -13.27 -6.71
CA SER A 124 -20.89 -13.72 -8.06
C SER A 124 -19.46 -14.21 -8.24
N ALA A 125 -18.60 -14.08 -7.24
CA ALA A 125 -17.18 -14.39 -7.33
C ALA A 125 -16.87 -15.79 -6.76
N ASP A 126 -15.98 -16.52 -7.43
CA ASP A 126 -15.42 -17.79 -6.95
C ASP A 126 -14.10 -17.55 -6.20
N ALA A 127 -14.18 -16.77 -5.12
CA ALA A 127 -13.05 -16.44 -4.26
C ALA A 127 -13.53 -15.96 -2.90
N HIS A 128 -12.68 -16.03 -1.89
CA HIS A 128 -12.90 -15.32 -0.64
C HIS A 128 -12.55 -13.84 -0.82
N ILE A 129 -13.40 -12.99 -0.31
CA ILE A 129 -13.30 -11.55 -0.48
C ILE A 129 -13.52 -10.87 0.86
N SER A 130 -12.70 -9.86 1.13
CA SER A 130 -12.93 -8.92 2.22
C SER A 130 -12.86 -7.50 1.68
N ILE A 131 -13.77 -6.65 2.15
CA ILE A 131 -13.87 -5.25 1.77
C ILE A 131 -13.92 -4.42 3.05
N TYR A 132 -13.22 -3.29 3.05
CA TYR A 132 -13.34 -2.26 4.06
C TYR A 132 -13.47 -0.90 3.37
N TYR A 133 -14.38 -0.08 3.88
CA TYR A 133 -14.58 1.31 3.49
C TYR A 133 -14.62 2.18 4.75
N GLU A 134 -14.00 3.37 4.67
CA GLU A 134 -14.09 4.39 5.71
C GLU A 134 -14.16 5.78 5.08
N ASP A 135 -15.17 6.56 5.45
CA ASP A 135 -15.21 8.00 5.24
C ASP A 135 -14.25 8.66 6.24
N ILE A 136 -13.21 9.30 5.72
CA ILE A 136 -12.13 9.83 6.57
C ILE A 136 -12.62 11.00 7.44
N ALA A 137 -13.54 11.81 6.95
CA ALA A 137 -14.01 13.01 7.64
C ALA A 137 -14.86 12.66 8.87
N THR A 138 -15.70 11.62 8.76
CA THR A 138 -16.63 11.21 9.81
C THR A 138 -16.16 10.01 10.62
N GLY A 139 -15.25 9.18 10.07
CA GLY A 139 -14.88 7.89 10.61
C GLY A 139 -15.95 6.81 10.40
N ASN A 140 -17.06 7.14 9.73
CA ASN A 140 -18.08 6.16 9.40
C ASN A 140 -17.52 5.10 8.46
N SER A 141 -17.80 3.82 8.73
CA SER A 141 -17.20 2.73 7.99
C SER A 141 -18.14 1.53 7.84
N PHE A 142 -17.84 0.69 6.87
CA PHE A 142 -18.41 -0.65 6.78
C PHE A 142 -17.34 -1.65 6.30
N SER A 143 -17.50 -2.92 6.70
CA SER A 143 -16.66 -4.01 6.18
C SER A 143 -17.46 -5.27 5.90
N TYR A 144 -17.09 -5.98 4.83
CA TYR A 144 -17.56 -7.31 4.48
C TYR A 144 -16.46 -8.32 4.76
N ASP A 145 -16.74 -9.34 5.59
CA ASP A 145 -15.77 -10.36 6.04
C ASP A 145 -14.41 -9.75 6.45
N GLY A 146 -14.46 -8.55 7.08
CA GLY A 146 -13.31 -7.70 7.33
C GLY A 146 -12.25 -8.32 8.25
N ALA A 147 -12.65 -9.30 9.08
CA ALA A 147 -11.77 -10.01 10.00
C ALA A 147 -11.07 -11.24 9.38
N ARG A 148 -11.42 -11.65 8.15
CA ARG A 148 -10.75 -12.76 7.46
C ARG A 148 -9.31 -12.41 7.16
N THR A 149 -8.40 -13.31 7.51
CA THR A 149 -6.95 -13.14 7.28
C THR A 149 -6.51 -13.71 5.94
N TYR A 150 -5.56 -13.03 5.32
CA TYR A 150 -4.87 -13.42 4.09
C TYR A 150 -3.37 -13.23 4.25
N LYS A 151 -2.56 -13.92 3.46
CA LYS A 151 -1.15 -13.50 3.31
C LYS A 151 -1.11 -12.11 2.67
N ALA A 152 -0.60 -11.14 3.39
CA ALA A 152 -0.74 -9.74 3.00
C ALA A 152 0.02 -9.36 1.72
N GLY A 153 1.10 -10.06 1.39
CA GLY A 153 1.93 -9.72 0.24
C GLY A 153 2.43 -8.27 0.33
N GLY A 154 2.52 -7.62 -0.82
CA GLY A 154 3.07 -6.25 -0.91
C GLY A 154 2.29 -5.16 -0.17
N VAL A 155 1.06 -5.40 0.31
CA VAL A 155 0.29 -4.39 1.07
C VAL A 155 1.04 -3.95 2.32
N THR A 156 1.76 -4.84 2.98
CA THR A 156 2.52 -4.54 4.21
C THR A 156 3.72 -3.61 3.99
N MET A 157 4.16 -3.45 2.76
CA MET A 157 5.28 -2.57 2.43
C MET A 157 5.01 -1.10 2.81
N ALA A 158 3.80 -0.59 2.54
CA ALA A 158 3.46 0.80 2.83
C ALA A 158 3.46 1.13 4.33
N PRO A 159 2.76 0.37 5.21
CA PRO A 159 2.83 0.64 6.64
C PRO A 159 4.22 0.40 7.23
N TYR A 160 5.00 -0.55 6.69
CA TYR A 160 6.37 -0.75 7.16
C TYR A 160 7.27 0.46 6.88
N VAL A 161 7.28 0.99 5.66
CA VAL A 161 8.10 2.17 5.35
C VAL A 161 7.56 3.43 6.01
N LYS A 162 6.23 3.54 6.24
CA LYS A 162 5.66 4.61 7.07
C LYS A 162 6.21 4.55 8.49
N TYR A 163 6.24 3.35 9.08
CA TYR A 163 6.83 3.14 10.40
C TYR A 163 8.28 3.61 10.46
N LEU A 164 9.11 3.25 9.48
CA LEU A 164 10.51 3.70 9.41
C LEU A 164 10.61 5.23 9.34
N THR A 165 9.81 5.85 8.47
CA THR A 165 9.78 7.32 8.31
C THR A 165 9.34 8.02 9.58
N ALA A 166 8.30 7.52 10.26
CA ALA A 166 7.76 8.10 11.49
C ALA A 166 8.71 8.01 12.69
N ASN A 167 9.57 6.98 12.72
CA ASN A 167 10.56 6.82 13.79
C ASN A 167 11.87 7.60 13.54
N GLY A 168 11.90 8.41 12.47
CA GLY A 168 13.07 9.27 12.17
C GLY A 168 14.29 8.46 11.74
N GLU A 169 14.09 7.28 11.13
CA GLU A 169 15.20 6.53 10.55
C GLU A 169 15.91 7.42 9.52
N ASN A 170 17.23 7.45 9.61
CA ASN A 170 18.04 8.38 8.85
C ASN A 170 17.85 8.18 7.34
N SER A 171 17.06 9.03 6.71
CA SER A 171 16.76 8.97 5.28
C SER A 171 17.99 9.06 4.38
N GLU A 172 19.04 9.71 4.85
CA GLU A 172 20.32 9.88 4.16
C GLU A 172 21.31 8.71 4.41
N GLU A 173 20.98 7.79 5.32
CA GLU A 173 21.79 6.57 5.52
C GLU A 173 21.88 5.80 4.22
N THR A 174 23.10 5.45 3.82
CA THR A 174 23.37 4.70 2.59
C THR A 174 23.55 3.23 2.90
N LEU A 175 22.80 2.37 2.20
CA LEU A 175 22.89 0.92 2.28
C LEU A 175 23.47 0.35 1.00
N THR A 176 24.44 -0.57 1.11
CA THR A 176 25.06 -1.25 -0.03
C THR A 176 24.27 -2.52 -0.36
N LEU A 177 23.80 -2.65 -1.60
CA LEU A 177 23.11 -3.84 -2.10
C LEU A 177 24.05 -5.06 -2.09
N LYS A 178 23.70 -6.08 -1.33
CA LYS A 178 24.42 -7.36 -1.28
C LYS A 178 23.81 -8.37 -2.25
N ALA A 179 24.60 -9.24 -2.83
CA ALA A 179 24.12 -10.22 -3.82
C ALA A 179 22.95 -11.09 -3.31
N TYR A 180 22.97 -11.48 -2.03
CA TYR A 180 21.90 -12.30 -1.43
C TYR A 180 20.59 -11.55 -1.19
N GLN A 181 20.61 -10.22 -1.21
CA GLN A 181 19.41 -9.38 -1.03
C GLN A 181 18.58 -9.25 -2.30
N LYS A 182 19.12 -9.63 -3.45
CA LYS A 182 18.41 -9.55 -4.73
C LYS A 182 17.23 -10.51 -4.73
N GLN A 183 16.03 -9.95 -4.88
CA GLN A 183 14.78 -10.69 -4.88
C GLN A 183 14.20 -10.79 -6.29
N LYS A 184 13.55 -11.92 -6.56
CA LYS A 184 12.71 -12.07 -7.77
C LYS A 184 11.38 -11.30 -7.60
N GLY A 185 10.64 -11.17 -8.70
CA GLY A 185 9.33 -10.54 -8.70
C GLY A 185 9.40 -9.06 -9.03
N SER A 186 8.62 -8.24 -8.32
CA SER A 186 8.46 -6.81 -8.59
C SER A 186 9.72 -6.00 -8.27
N GLY A 187 9.86 -4.86 -8.91
CA GLY A 187 10.89 -3.88 -8.63
C GLY A 187 11.98 -3.77 -9.68
N ILE A 188 12.73 -2.69 -9.59
CA ILE A 188 13.80 -2.34 -10.52
C ILE A 188 15.18 -2.82 -10.05
N LEU A 189 15.38 -2.96 -8.72
CA LEU A 189 16.68 -3.30 -8.14
C LEU A 189 17.08 -4.77 -8.32
N LYS A 190 16.16 -5.64 -8.73
CA LYS A 190 16.46 -7.04 -9.03
C LYS A 190 17.59 -7.22 -10.06
N ASN A 191 17.76 -6.24 -10.97
CA ASN A 191 18.78 -6.24 -12.01
C ASN A 191 20.00 -5.37 -11.68
N ALA A 192 19.98 -4.63 -10.56
CA ALA A 192 21.09 -3.78 -10.15
C ALA A 192 22.33 -4.60 -9.80
N ALA A 193 23.52 -4.02 -9.96
CA ALA A 193 24.77 -4.68 -9.58
C ALA A 193 24.90 -4.75 -8.05
N ALA A 194 25.37 -5.89 -7.53
CA ALA A 194 25.76 -5.94 -6.12
C ALA A 194 26.94 -4.96 -5.88
N GLY A 195 26.95 -4.30 -4.73
CA GLY A 195 27.87 -3.22 -4.41
C GLY A 195 27.35 -1.82 -4.73
N THR A 196 26.21 -1.69 -5.43
CA THR A 196 25.55 -0.38 -5.62
C THR A 196 24.98 0.12 -4.30
N GLU A 197 25.13 1.40 -4.06
CA GLU A 197 24.63 2.07 -2.85
C GLU A 197 23.35 2.85 -3.11
N TYR A 198 22.44 2.82 -2.13
CA TYR A 198 21.16 3.53 -2.16
C TYR A 198 20.89 4.15 -0.81
N THR A 199 20.38 5.37 -0.78
CA THR A 199 19.89 5.95 0.47
C THR A 199 18.62 5.26 0.94
N VAL A 200 18.34 5.31 2.25
CA VAL A 200 17.08 4.78 2.81
C VAL A 200 15.89 5.46 2.16
N ALA A 201 15.95 6.77 1.89
CA ALA A 201 14.90 7.49 1.17
C ALA A 201 14.64 6.92 -0.24
N GLN A 202 15.71 6.63 -1.01
CA GLN A 202 15.56 5.99 -2.33
C GLN A 202 14.92 4.60 -2.23
N LEU A 203 15.32 3.81 -1.24
CA LEU A 203 14.75 2.47 -1.04
C LEU A 203 13.27 2.55 -0.68
N ILE A 204 12.86 3.48 0.18
CA ILE A 204 11.46 3.75 0.52
C ILE A 204 10.66 4.11 -0.75
N ASP A 205 11.15 5.02 -1.57
CA ASP A 205 10.52 5.40 -2.84
C ASP A 205 10.35 4.19 -3.77
N TYR A 206 11.39 3.35 -3.91
CA TYR A 206 11.33 2.16 -4.76
C TYR A 206 10.35 1.10 -4.24
N VAL A 207 10.26 0.93 -2.92
CA VAL A 207 9.26 0.05 -2.28
C VAL A 207 7.84 0.49 -2.61
N LEU A 208 7.57 1.78 -2.58
CA LEU A 208 6.21 2.30 -2.81
C LEU A 208 5.87 2.39 -4.30
N ARG A 209 6.73 3.00 -5.13
CA ARG A 209 6.48 3.19 -6.56
C ARG A 209 6.53 1.91 -7.37
N TYR A 210 7.54 1.07 -7.12
CA TYR A 210 7.81 -0.13 -7.94
C TYR A 210 7.51 -1.43 -7.21
N SER A 211 6.98 -1.36 -5.98
CA SER A 211 6.79 -2.55 -5.14
C SER A 211 8.07 -3.39 -5.06
N ASP A 212 9.24 -2.72 -4.93
CA ASP A 212 10.54 -3.33 -5.12
C ASP A 212 10.90 -4.27 -3.97
N ASN A 213 10.88 -5.57 -4.25
CA ASN A 213 11.19 -6.62 -3.27
C ASN A 213 12.65 -6.58 -2.80
N THR A 214 13.57 -6.12 -3.65
CA THR A 214 15.00 -6.00 -3.29
C THR A 214 15.22 -4.81 -2.37
N ALA A 215 14.62 -3.65 -2.68
CA ALA A 215 14.64 -2.49 -1.80
C ALA A 215 14.01 -2.82 -0.43
N TYR A 216 12.87 -3.49 -0.44
CA TYR A 216 12.21 -3.96 0.79
C TYR A 216 13.11 -4.88 1.60
N LYS A 217 13.79 -5.84 0.93
CA LYS A 217 14.77 -6.73 1.57
C LYS A 217 15.93 -5.96 2.23
N MET A 218 16.48 -4.96 1.55
CA MET A 218 17.55 -4.13 2.11
C MET A 218 17.10 -3.39 3.37
N LEU A 219 15.86 -2.85 3.36
CA LEU A 219 15.30 -2.14 4.51
C LEU A 219 15.07 -3.08 5.70
N TYR A 220 14.39 -4.23 5.51
CA TYR A 220 14.13 -5.10 6.66
C TYR A 220 15.37 -5.87 7.15
N ASP A 221 16.38 -6.09 6.32
CA ASP A 221 17.67 -6.61 6.77
C ASP A 221 18.39 -5.59 7.68
N ARG A 222 18.18 -4.30 7.45
CA ARG A 222 18.79 -3.22 8.24
C ARG A 222 18.03 -2.93 9.54
N PHE A 223 16.71 -2.80 9.45
CA PHE A 223 15.89 -2.30 10.55
C PHE A 223 15.10 -3.40 11.30
N GLY A 224 14.93 -4.58 10.70
CA GLY A 224 14.17 -5.68 11.29
C GLY A 224 12.67 -5.42 11.35
N PHE A 225 11.96 -6.25 12.12
CA PHE A 225 10.50 -6.17 12.27
C PHE A 225 10.01 -5.95 13.70
N ASP A 226 10.86 -6.09 14.73
CA ASP A 226 10.42 -6.06 16.12
C ASP A 226 9.75 -4.73 16.48
N GLY A 227 10.36 -3.61 16.11
CA GLY A 227 9.78 -2.29 16.33
C GLY A 227 8.48 -2.08 15.55
N PHE A 228 8.41 -2.57 14.30
CA PHE A 228 7.19 -2.53 13.49
C PHE A 228 6.08 -3.39 14.10
N ASN A 229 6.39 -4.58 14.60
CA ASN A 229 5.41 -5.42 15.27
C ASN A 229 4.86 -4.76 16.53
N GLY A 230 5.71 -4.08 17.31
CA GLY A 230 5.28 -3.29 18.46
C GLY A 230 4.43 -2.06 18.09
N TYR A 231 4.70 -1.45 16.96
CA TYR A 231 3.87 -0.39 16.39
C TYR A 231 2.48 -0.93 15.98
N CYS A 232 2.41 -2.04 15.27
CA CYS A 232 1.14 -2.70 14.93
C CYS A 232 0.31 -3.02 16.18
N GLU A 233 0.95 -3.52 17.25
CA GLU A 233 0.28 -3.82 18.51
C GLU A 233 -0.35 -2.57 19.15
N LYS A 234 0.36 -1.44 19.14
CA LYS A 234 -0.17 -0.17 19.66
C LYS A 234 -1.38 0.34 18.87
N LEU A 235 -1.45 0.06 17.56
CA LEU A 235 -2.60 0.36 16.71
C LEU A 235 -3.74 -0.65 16.85
N GLY A 236 -3.60 -1.70 17.67
CA GLY A 236 -4.58 -2.78 17.73
C GLY A 236 -4.68 -3.57 16.43
N VAL A 237 -3.55 -3.75 15.74
CA VAL A 237 -3.40 -4.50 14.49
C VAL A 237 -2.71 -5.84 14.77
N SER A 238 -3.30 -6.92 14.25
CA SER A 238 -2.83 -8.28 14.52
C SER A 238 -1.64 -8.70 13.66
N LEU A 239 -1.26 -7.91 12.65
CA LEU A 239 -0.14 -8.19 11.75
C LEU A 239 1.15 -8.41 12.54
N ARG A 240 1.83 -9.52 12.26
CA ARG A 240 3.18 -9.82 12.78
C ARG A 240 4.05 -10.31 11.64
N MET A 241 5.26 -9.78 11.57
CA MET A 241 6.24 -10.08 10.54
C MET A 241 7.54 -10.60 11.18
N SER A 242 8.26 -11.44 10.44
CA SER A 242 9.53 -11.99 10.87
C SER A 242 10.42 -12.30 9.68
N ALA A 243 11.68 -12.66 9.92
CA ALA A 243 12.58 -13.11 8.85
C ALA A 243 12.09 -14.39 8.14
N ALA A 244 11.27 -15.22 8.80
CA ALA A 244 10.65 -16.42 8.22
C ALA A 244 9.35 -16.10 7.45
N ASP A 245 8.67 -15.03 7.80
CA ASP A 245 7.44 -14.55 7.16
C ASP A 245 7.47 -13.03 7.05
N VAL A 246 8.06 -12.55 5.98
CA VAL A 246 8.26 -11.11 5.72
C VAL A 246 7.00 -10.39 5.25
N TRP A 247 5.91 -11.13 5.03
CA TRP A 247 4.64 -10.57 4.59
C TRP A 247 3.59 -10.55 5.71
N GLY A 248 3.63 -11.54 6.60
CA GLY A 248 2.64 -11.72 7.65
C GLY A 248 1.25 -12.05 7.14
N ASP A 249 0.31 -12.16 8.08
CA ASP A 249 -1.11 -12.34 7.81
C ASP A 249 -1.84 -11.04 8.17
N LEU A 250 -2.75 -10.58 7.30
CA LEU A 250 -3.47 -9.32 7.44
C LEU A 250 -4.95 -9.51 7.09
N CYS A 251 -5.83 -8.81 7.77
CA CYS A 251 -7.25 -8.71 7.43
C CYS A 251 -7.59 -7.29 6.95
N ALA A 252 -8.76 -7.13 6.31
CA ALA A 252 -9.15 -5.85 5.73
C ALA A 252 -9.40 -4.78 6.80
N ASP A 253 -9.97 -5.15 7.95
CA ASP A 253 -10.19 -4.23 9.07
C ASP A 253 -8.87 -3.69 9.63
N ASP A 254 -7.85 -4.53 9.77
CA ASP A 254 -6.53 -4.11 10.23
C ASP A 254 -5.76 -3.31 9.15
N ALA A 255 -5.92 -3.67 7.88
CA ALA A 255 -5.39 -2.89 6.77
C ALA A 255 -6.00 -1.47 6.74
N GLY A 256 -7.30 -1.33 7.04
CA GLY A 256 -7.98 -0.05 7.18
C GLY A 256 -7.30 0.85 8.22
N LYS A 257 -7.02 0.33 9.42
CA LYS A 257 -6.30 1.06 10.47
C LYS A 257 -4.90 1.51 10.04
N LEU A 258 -4.17 0.64 9.34
CA LEU A 258 -2.81 0.96 8.85
C LEU A 258 -2.83 2.05 7.78
N ILE A 259 -3.79 2.01 6.83
CA ILE A 259 -3.95 3.03 5.80
C ILE A 259 -4.46 4.34 6.40
N ARG A 260 -5.35 4.29 7.40
CA ARG A 260 -5.78 5.47 8.16
C ARG A 260 -4.60 6.16 8.84
N ASP A 261 -3.73 5.40 9.49
CA ASP A 261 -2.55 5.95 10.14
C ASP A 261 -1.53 6.53 9.13
N ILE A 262 -1.43 5.99 7.91
CA ILE A 262 -0.66 6.61 6.82
C ILE A 262 -1.27 7.96 6.44
N TYR A 263 -2.60 8.05 6.29
CA TYR A 263 -3.29 9.29 5.96
C TYR A 263 -3.07 10.36 7.03
N ASP A 264 -3.30 10.02 8.29
CA ASP A 264 -3.18 10.93 9.43
C ASP A 264 -1.73 11.45 9.57
N PHE A 265 -0.74 10.57 9.41
CA PHE A 265 0.66 10.95 9.42
C PHE A 265 1.03 11.89 8.26
N SER A 266 0.55 11.59 7.05
CA SER A 266 0.85 12.37 5.84
C SER A 266 0.19 13.74 5.85
N SER A 267 -0.97 13.89 6.48
CA SER A 267 -1.67 15.17 6.60
C SER A 267 -1.02 16.13 7.59
N GLN A 268 -0.21 15.62 8.52
CA GLN A 268 0.43 16.40 9.59
C GLN A 268 1.88 16.79 9.30
N ASN A 269 2.54 16.14 8.33
CA ASN A 269 3.97 16.28 8.11
C ASN A 269 4.33 16.42 6.62
N ASN A 270 5.01 17.49 6.25
CA ASN A 270 5.48 17.69 4.87
C ASN A 270 6.45 16.57 4.40
N SER A 271 7.32 16.07 5.30
CA SER A 271 8.21 14.94 4.98
C SER A 271 7.45 13.63 4.75
N ALA A 272 6.26 13.50 5.32
CA ALA A 272 5.38 12.35 5.15
C ALA A 272 4.59 12.38 3.82
N ALA A 273 4.41 13.56 3.23
CA ALA A 273 3.79 13.70 1.90
C ALA A 273 4.55 12.92 0.83
N ILE A 274 5.85 12.67 1.02
CA ILE A 274 6.67 11.82 0.13
C ILE A 274 6.10 10.39 0.06
N LEU A 275 5.56 9.84 1.15
CA LEU A 275 4.98 8.49 1.16
C LEU A 275 3.73 8.42 0.29
N THR A 276 2.80 9.33 0.49
CA THR A 276 1.55 9.36 -0.29
C THR A 276 1.80 9.74 -1.75
N ASP A 277 2.76 10.65 -2.04
CA ASP A 277 3.19 10.93 -3.41
C ASP A 277 3.74 9.69 -4.11
N ALA A 278 4.60 8.93 -3.45
CA ALA A 278 5.13 7.69 -4.00
C ALA A 278 4.03 6.64 -4.24
N MET A 279 3.02 6.57 -3.36
CA MET A 279 1.86 5.67 -3.51
C MET A 279 0.92 6.12 -4.62
N VAL A 280 0.69 7.44 -4.81
CA VAL A 280 -0.12 8.00 -5.93
C VAL A 280 0.55 7.70 -7.26
N ASN A 281 1.87 7.85 -7.33
CA ASN A 281 2.65 7.64 -8.54
C ASN A 281 3.18 6.19 -8.66
N THR A 282 2.46 5.22 -8.11
CA THR A 282 2.83 3.80 -8.22
C THR A 282 2.74 3.30 -9.67
N SER A 283 3.60 2.36 -10.03
CA SER A 283 3.55 1.68 -11.34
C SER A 283 2.40 0.67 -11.47
N TYR A 284 1.64 0.43 -10.41
CA TYR A 284 0.57 -0.56 -10.34
C TYR A 284 -0.81 0.09 -10.25
N THR A 285 -1.37 0.51 -11.39
CA THR A 285 -2.56 1.37 -11.50
C THR A 285 -3.81 0.64 -12.01
N TYR A 286 -3.99 -0.64 -11.74
CA TYR A 286 -5.01 -1.44 -12.41
C TYR A 286 -5.95 -2.24 -11.49
N LEU A 287 -5.96 -1.96 -10.20
CA LEU A 287 -6.90 -2.55 -9.23
C LEU A 287 -7.92 -1.50 -8.78
N ILE A 288 -7.79 -0.95 -7.57
CA ILE A 288 -8.71 0.11 -7.08
C ILE A 288 -8.77 1.28 -8.07
N SER A 289 -7.63 1.74 -8.56
CA SER A 289 -7.54 2.89 -9.47
C SER A 289 -8.31 2.68 -10.79
N SER A 290 -8.53 1.44 -11.23
CA SER A 290 -9.27 1.17 -12.47
C SER A 290 -10.79 1.48 -12.38
N GLY A 291 -11.38 1.51 -11.18
CA GLY A 291 -12.80 1.75 -10.98
C GLY A 291 -13.16 3.16 -10.51
N ILE A 292 -12.18 3.97 -10.13
CA ILE A 292 -12.42 5.30 -9.53
C ILE A 292 -12.44 6.46 -10.55
N GLY A 293 -12.23 6.17 -11.84
CA GLY A 293 -12.46 7.14 -12.90
C GLY A 293 -11.46 8.30 -12.94
N GLY A 294 -10.18 8.03 -12.66
CA GLY A 294 -9.10 9.04 -12.72
C GLY A 294 -8.95 9.89 -11.46
N ILE A 295 -9.74 9.65 -10.41
CA ILE A 295 -9.51 10.27 -9.10
C ILE A 295 -8.14 9.79 -8.57
N ALA A 296 -7.33 10.72 -8.05
CA ALA A 296 -6.04 10.37 -7.47
C ALA A 296 -6.21 9.40 -6.29
N SER A 297 -5.35 8.39 -6.22
CA SER A 297 -5.36 7.44 -5.11
C SER A 297 -3.95 7.08 -4.69
N ALA A 298 -3.66 7.17 -3.39
CA ALA A 298 -2.46 6.63 -2.80
C ALA A 298 -2.74 5.19 -2.37
N HIS A 299 -2.22 4.20 -3.10
CA HIS A 299 -2.56 2.81 -2.83
C HIS A 299 -1.35 1.88 -2.95
N LYS A 300 -1.45 0.72 -2.31
CA LYS A 300 -0.44 -0.32 -2.34
C LYS A 300 -1.07 -1.67 -2.58
N SER A 301 -0.70 -2.29 -3.69
CA SER A 301 -1.17 -3.62 -4.04
C SER A 301 -0.33 -4.73 -3.41
N GLY A 302 -0.95 -5.89 -3.20
CA GLY A 302 -0.34 -7.14 -2.75
C GLY A 302 -0.62 -8.28 -3.71
N TYR A 303 0.43 -8.98 -4.14
CA TYR A 303 0.37 -10.10 -5.06
C TYR A 303 1.09 -11.30 -4.49
N MET A 304 0.42 -12.44 -4.45
CA MET A 304 1.06 -13.73 -4.21
C MET A 304 0.42 -14.79 -5.10
N SER A 305 1.24 -15.66 -5.67
CA SER A 305 0.80 -16.79 -6.49
C SER A 305 1.29 -18.12 -5.90
N GLY A 306 0.77 -19.23 -6.39
CA GLY A 306 1.14 -20.56 -5.95
C GLY A 306 0.33 -21.01 -4.73
N ARG A 307 0.99 -21.47 -3.66
CA ARG A 307 0.30 -22.02 -2.48
C ARG A 307 -0.60 -21.00 -1.79
N TYR A 308 -0.16 -19.76 -1.71
CA TYR A 308 -0.91 -18.65 -1.13
C TYR A 308 -1.30 -17.74 -2.28
N LYS A 309 -2.59 -17.72 -2.62
CA LYS A 309 -3.11 -16.79 -3.61
C LYS A 309 -3.50 -15.52 -2.89
N ALA A 310 -3.07 -14.39 -3.42
CA ALA A 310 -3.43 -13.08 -2.92
C ALA A 310 -3.45 -12.06 -4.06
N LEU A 311 -4.55 -11.37 -4.19
CA LEU A 311 -4.72 -10.20 -5.02
C LEU A 311 -5.40 -9.15 -4.16
N HIS A 312 -4.62 -8.18 -3.70
CA HIS A 312 -5.06 -7.16 -2.74
C HIS A 312 -4.75 -5.78 -3.24
N ASP A 313 -5.55 -4.82 -2.79
CA ASP A 313 -5.21 -3.41 -2.91
C ASP A 313 -5.78 -2.65 -1.71
N ALA A 314 -4.98 -1.74 -1.16
CA ALA A 314 -5.32 -0.96 0.01
C ALA A 314 -4.89 0.49 -0.20
N GLY A 315 -5.81 1.45 -0.02
CA GLY A 315 -5.46 2.83 -0.33
C GLY A 315 -6.45 3.88 0.12
N ILE A 316 -6.03 5.11 -0.09
CA ILE A 316 -6.75 6.35 0.10
C ILE A 316 -7.16 6.86 -1.27
N VAL A 317 -8.42 7.19 -1.45
CA VAL A 317 -8.93 7.84 -2.67
C VAL A 317 -9.20 9.31 -2.34
N TYR A 318 -8.56 10.22 -3.07
CA TYR A 318 -8.65 11.66 -2.86
C TYR A 318 -9.83 12.27 -3.65
N ALA A 319 -11.05 11.78 -3.38
CA ALA A 319 -12.28 12.43 -3.84
C ALA A 319 -12.48 13.77 -3.11
N LYS A 320 -13.57 14.51 -3.42
CA LYS A 320 -13.90 15.74 -2.70
C LYS A 320 -13.94 15.52 -1.19
N GLU A 321 -14.56 14.41 -0.77
CA GLU A 321 -14.44 13.86 0.58
C GLU A 321 -13.57 12.59 0.47
N PRO A 322 -12.33 12.64 1.00
CA PRO A 322 -11.41 11.50 0.90
C PRO A 322 -11.92 10.29 1.68
N TYR A 323 -11.64 9.10 1.15
CA TYR A 323 -12.03 7.85 1.79
C TYR A 323 -10.96 6.77 1.67
N ILE A 324 -11.01 5.82 2.59
CA ILE A 324 -10.18 4.61 2.57
C ILE A 324 -10.98 3.49 1.93
N VAL A 325 -10.31 2.70 1.09
CA VAL A 325 -10.85 1.47 0.53
C VAL A 325 -9.80 0.37 0.56
N ILE A 326 -10.18 -0.78 1.10
CA ILE A 326 -9.38 -1.99 1.14
C ILE A 326 -10.16 -3.09 0.46
N ILE A 327 -9.52 -3.82 -0.45
CA ILE A 327 -10.08 -5.02 -1.08
C ILE A 327 -9.02 -6.11 -0.97
N MET A 328 -9.35 -7.18 -0.24
CA MET A 328 -8.48 -8.34 -0.07
C MET A 328 -9.16 -9.58 -0.62
N THR A 329 -8.43 -10.39 -1.38
CA THR A 329 -8.99 -11.58 -2.03
C THR A 329 -7.96 -12.69 -2.13
N ASP A 330 -8.43 -13.94 -2.28
CA ASP A 330 -7.59 -15.08 -2.69
C ASP A 330 -7.70 -15.40 -4.19
N PHE A 331 -8.08 -14.41 -5.01
CA PHE A 331 -7.97 -14.54 -6.46
C PHE A 331 -6.54 -14.88 -6.87
N ASP A 332 -6.42 -15.75 -7.87
CA ASP A 332 -5.11 -15.96 -8.50
C ASP A 332 -4.73 -14.69 -9.29
N PRO A 333 -3.63 -14.01 -8.96
CA PRO A 333 -3.23 -12.79 -9.66
C PRO A 333 -2.87 -13.03 -11.13
N LEU A 334 -2.65 -14.29 -11.53
CA LEU A 334 -2.44 -14.69 -12.91
C LEU A 334 -3.75 -14.97 -13.66
N GLY A 335 -4.89 -15.03 -12.95
CA GLY A 335 -6.23 -15.19 -13.53
C GLY A 335 -6.81 -13.86 -14.00
N GLY A 336 -7.65 -13.89 -15.05
CA GLY A 336 -8.23 -12.67 -15.66
C GLY A 336 -9.33 -12.00 -14.85
N ASP A 337 -10.01 -12.72 -13.95
CA ASP A 337 -11.26 -12.28 -13.33
C ASP A 337 -11.07 -11.24 -12.22
N GLY A 338 -9.96 -11.30 -11.53
CA GLY A 338 -9.68 -10.41 -10.40
C GLY A 338 -9.73 -8.93 -10.75
N LYS A 339 -9.14 -8.49 -11.89
CA LYS A 339 -9.15 -7.08 -12.31
C LYS A 339 -10.56 -6.52 -12.49
N ASN A 340 -11.42 -7.26 -13.19
CA ASN A 340 -12.81 -6.84 -13.41
C ASN A 340 -13.56 -6.73 -12.10
N PHE A 341 -13.29 -7.65 -11.17
CA PHE A 341 -13.86 -7.62 -9.84
C PHE A 341 -13.47 -6.33 -9.09
N PHE A 342 -12.18 -6.00 -9.05
CA PHE A 342 -11.71 -4.76 -8.40
C PHE A 342 -12.33 -3.51 -9.05
N THR A 343 -12.39 -3.45 -10.38
CA THR A 343 -13.02 -2.35 -11.10
C THR A 343 -14.48 -2.18 -10.71
N ARG A 344 -15.25 -3.27 -10.61
CA ARG A 344 -16.68 -3.24 -10.22
C ARG A 344 -16.86 -2.74 -8.78
N ILE A 345 -16.11 -3.32 -7.83
CA ILE A 345 -16.20 -2.94 -6.41
C ILE A 345 -15.79 -1.48 -6.21
N SER A 346 -14.62 -1.07 -6.71
CA SER A 346 -14.13 0.29 -6.52
C SER A 346 -15.00 1.34 -7.21
N SER A 347 -15.63 1.01 -8.35
CA SER A 347 -16.61 1.89 -9.00
C SER A 347 -17.87 2.09 -8.16
N LYS A 348 -18.39 1.03 -7.51
CA LYS A 348 -19.57 1.14 -6.64
C LYS A 348 -19.25 1.93 -5.37
N ILE A 349 -18.13 1.63 -4.72
CA ILE A 349 -17.66 2.37 -3.55
C ILE A 349 -17.46 3.86 -3.90
N LYS A 350 -16.83 4.16 -5.02
CA LYS A 350 -16.65 5.54 -5.50
C LYS A 350 -17.99 6.23 -5.71
N SER A 351 -18.98 5.57 -6.34
CA SER A 351 -20.29 6.16 -6.56
C SER A 351 -20.99 6.46 -5.25
N PHE A 352 -20.91 5.57 -4.28
CA PHE A 352 -21.41 5.78 -2.92
C PHE A 352 -20.72 6.98 -2.23
N ALA A 353 -19.40 7.01 -2.22
CA ALA A 353 -18.62 8.06 -1.56
C ALA A 353 -18.86 9.46 -2.16
N VAL A 354 -19.00 9.57 -3.49
CA VAL A 354 -19.19 10.86 -4.18
C VAL A 354 -20.62 11.37 -4.11
N SER A 355 -21.61 10.51 -3.85
CA SER A 355 -23.03 10.90 -3.72
C SER A 355 -23.37 11.51 -2.36
N ARG A 356 -22.45 11.50 -1.41
CA ARG A 356 -22.58 12.03 -0.05
C ARG A 356 -21.91 13.40 0.07
#